data_e6ed56e27563183998d1b1af3e1c5b39
#
_entry.id   e6ed56e27563183998d1b1af3e1c5b39
#
_cell.length_a   1.000
_cell.length_b   1.000
_cell.length_c   1.000
_cell.angle_alpha   90.00
_cell.angle_beta   90.00
_cell.angle_gamma   90.00
#
_symmetry.space_group_name_H-M   'P 1'
#
loop_
_entity.id
_entity.type
_entity.pdbx_description
1 polymer ?
#
loop_
_entity_poly.entity_id
_entity_poly.type
_entity_poly.pdbx_seq_one_letter_code
_entity_poly.pdbx_strand_id
1 'polypeptide(L)'
;MHARTRHYQTIMSMIVAAVVCLADQRATAQFPPDPSIGKNIPDSIPQRPPDTFIRRPSELEIKPDYAEIPAIGHPGQGILRKVVFSGSFHPKETAVGLPIYPGLEVDRVDLLNRENAFLGSLRDSYLGKTFDLQTVKEITASTLKFYFKNERPLVYVHPSSIDYEQGILRISVIEATLDSKLSTGAKWFPKWLLLASLRAKAGHHINRRGLLNDVAILNQNPFMQNAVVLRRGESPGTTTIDLRTQDAFPIHAYTSLDNTGPQQTGPLRWTIGANWGNAFFLGGQLSYQYSAPFQNVLSQPVQSMSYSTPLPWKHIFALYGSYSTTDTSISTGSAGSVSYSGYQGQVSPRYTIPIGKMYGKFTHEIALGADWKTSNLYFIQGGNQVPSNQTDVAQAVGGYHCVRKDSWGSSGIQLDGYWSPGGVTSRNTTQAFQYVDPRTQANYFYGTLRLQRENKFPLDCSLLALFTGQLASTSLPSTEQLSIGGYGSVRGYSQQILFGDQGFYGTLELHTPSWSFLGAGKNSKTPRDRFYLLSFWDYGLVNTIQPLPGNDPTYAITGVGFGARYTLGANLSMRCDLGFPLMNPNVG
;
A
#
# COMPACT_ATOMS: atom_id res chain seq x y z
N MET A 1 16.56 0.36 54.17
CA MET A 1 16.72 -0.31 52.88
C MET A 1 15.44 -0.41 52.05
N HIS A 2 14.26 -0.43 52.65
CA HIS A 2 12.99 -0.56 51.93
C HIS A 2 12.45 0.69 51.19
N ALA A 3 12.92 1.91 51.53
CA ALA A 3 12.45 3.13 50.86
C ALA A 3 13.14 3.38 49.51
N ARG A 4 14.37 2.92 49.30
CA ARG A 4 15.08 3.08 48.01
C ARG A 4 14.55 2.14 46.92
N THR A 5 14.08 0.95 47.29
CA THR A 5 13.51 -0.02 46.32
C THR A 5 12.17 0.44 45.74
N ARG A 6 11.33 1.14 46.51
CA ARG A 6 10.07 1.71 46.01
C ARG A 6 10.29 2.87 45.01
N HIS A 7 11.31 3.71 45.22
CA HIS A 7 11.62 4.80 44.29
C HIS A 7 12.20 4.26 42.96
N TYR A 8 12.99 3.22 42.97
CA TYR A 8 13.48 2.56 41.75
C TYR A 8 12.34 1.87 40.98
N GLN A 9 11.40 1.23 41.67
CA GLN A 9 10.21 0.64 41.02
C GLN A 9 9.30 1.72 40.40
N THR A 10 9.12 2.86 41.05
CA THR A 10 8.30 3.96 40.52
C THR A 10 8.99 4.66 39.34
N ILE A 11 10.30 4.88 39.40
CA ILE A 11 11.07 5.46 38.28
C ILE A 11 11.16 4.47 37.12
N MET A 12 11.37 3.17 37.36
CA MET A 12 11.31 2.13 36.33
C MET A 12 9.91 1.99 35.73
N SER A 13 8.86 2.10 36.53
CA SER A 13 7.48 2.11 36.01
C SER A 13 7.18 3.35 35.17
N MET A 14 7.72 4.53 35.52
CA MET A 14 7.59 5.75 34.70
C MET A 14 8.46 5.70 33.43
N ILE A 15 9.65 5.13 33.48
CA ILE A 15 10.52 4.93 32.30
C ILE A 15 9.91 3.86 31.40
N VAL A 16 9.38 2.78 31.96
CA VAL A 16 8.67 1.74 31.21
C VAL A 16 7.37 2.29 30.62
N ALA A 17 6.61 3.11 31.33
CA ALA A 17 5.43 3.79 30.79
C ALA A 17 5.80 4.80 29.68
N ALA A 18 6.96 5.44 29.75
CA ALA A 18 7.45 6.35 28.73
C ALA A 18 8.04 5.63 27.50
N VAL A 19 8.51 4.38 27.65
CA VAL A 19 9.09 3.59 26.57
C VAL A 19 8.06 2.67 25.89
N VAL A 20 6.92 2.40 26.55
CA VAL A 20 5.84 1.50 26.08
C VAL A 20 5.00 2.12 24.94
N CYS A 21 5.28 3.34 24.53
CA CYS A 21 4.54 4.01 23.46
C CYS A 21 5.34 4.14 22.17
N LEU A 22 6.04 3.13 21.72
CA LEU A 22 6.87 3.23 20.52
C LEU A 22 6.34 2.36 19.39
N ALA A 23 5.62 2.90 18.49
CA ALA A 23 5.47 2.72 17.05
C ALA A 23 4.10 3.16 16.56
N ASP A 24 4.00 4.25 15.92
CA ASP A 24 2.90 4.48 15.02
C ASP A 24 3.25 5.20 13.74
N GLN A 25 2.51 4.77 12.77
CA GLN A 25 2.58 5.14 11.39
C GLN A 25 1.54 6.16 11.01
N ARG A 26 1.93 7.09 10.18
CA ARG A 26 0.97 7.67 9.26
C ARG A 26 0.75 6.71 8.10
N ALA A 27 -0.36 6.02 8.16
CA ALA A 27 -0.93 5.40 6.99
C ALA A 27 -1.33 6.48 5.97
N THR A 28 -0.51 6.71 4.96
CA THR A 28 -1.13 6.86 3.65
C THR A 28 -1.81 5.53 3.42
N ALA A 29 -3.14 5.52 3.20
CA ALA A 29 -3.97 4.35 3.06
C ALA A 29 -3.27 3.20 2.32
N GLN A 30 -2.46 2.45 3.02
CA GLN A 30 -2.02 1.13 2.71
C GLN A 30 -2.65 0.27 3.77
N PHE A 31 -3.43 -0.69 3.33
CA PHE A 31 -3.95 -1.69 4.22
C PHE A 31 -2.81 -2.24 5.07
N PRO A 32 -3.02 -2.46 6.36
CA PRO A 32 -2.10 -3.28 7.12
C PRO A 32 -1.91 -4.60 6.36
N PRO A 33 -0.77 -5.28 6.51
CA PRO A 33 -0.54 -6.56 5.87
C PRO A 33 -1.71 -7.48 6.16
N ASP A 34 -2.05 -8.30 5.18
CA ASP A 34 -3.06 -9.34 5.25
C ASP A 34 -3.11 -9.99 6.65
N PRO A 35 -4.23 -9.94 7.38
CA PRO A 35 -4.34 -10.52 8.71
C PRO A 35 -4.15 -12.04 8.73
N SER A 36 -4.28 -12.72 7.58
CA SER A 36 -3.91 -14.12 7.45
C SER A 36 -2.41 -14.33 7.47
N ILE A 37 -1.63 -13.29 7.16
CA ILE A 37 -0.19 -13.29 7.33
C ILE A 37 0.09 -13.11 8.82
N GLY A 38 -0.09 -14.19 9.56
CA GLY A 38 0.32 -14.31 10.95
C GLY A 38 -0.59 -13.59 11.94
N LYS A 39 -1.61 -14.24 12.40
CA LYS A 39 -2.34 -13.87 13.63
C LYS A 39 -1.39 -13.71 14.84
N ASN A 40 -0.11 -14.04 14.69
CA ASN A 40 0.94 -13.93 15.68
C ASN A 40 2.03 -12.92 15.32
N ILE A 41 1.89 -12.13 14.26
CA ILE A 41 2.84 -11.05 14.01
C ILE A 41 2.29 -9.81 14.72
N PRO A 42 3.07 -9.20 15.61
CA PRO A 42 2.77 -7.86 16.09
C PRO A 42 2.57 -6.94 14.88
N ASP A 43 1.51 -6.13 14.88
CA ASP A 43 1.26 -5.05 13.89
C ASP A 43 2.41 -4.02 13.79
N SER A 44 3.49 -4.29 14.49
CA SER A 44 4.64 -3.42 14.71
C SER A 44 5.79 -3.61 13.72
N ILE A 45 5.63 -4.36 12.61
CA ILE A 45 6.66 -4.27 11.56
C ILE A 45 6.51 -2.90 10.90
N PRO A 46 7.43 -1.96 11.10
CA PRO A 46 7.45 -0.73 10.34
C PRO A 46 7.71 -1.11 8.88
N GLN A 47 6.66 -1.23 8.10
CA GLN A 47 6.77 -1.55 6.67
C GLN A 47 7.38 -0.40 5.88
N ARG A 48 7.58 0.75 6.52
CA ARG A 48 8.26 1.92 5.97
C ARG A 48 9.10 2.61 7.02
N PRO A 49 10.30 3.09 6.65
CA PRO A 49 10.93 4.17 7.42
C PRO A 49 9.91 5.33 7.51
N PRO A 50 9.85 6.02 8.65
CA PRO A 50 8.93 7.14 8.82
C PRO A 50 9.12 8.19 7.72
N ASP A 51 8.02 8.84 7.35
CA ASP A 51 7.85 9.80 6.23
C ASP A 51 8.82 11.00 6.16
N THR A 52 9.80 11.08 7.03
CA THR A 52 10.75 12.21 7.09
C THR A 52 11.73 12.27 5.91
N PHE A 53 11.89 11.18 5.14
CA PHE A 53 12.74 11.16 3.96
C PHE A 53 12.00 11.40 2.65
N ILE A 54 10.65 11.39 2.66
CA ILE A 54 9.88 11.43 1.43
C ILE A 54 9.07 12.73 1.37
N ARG A 55 9.67 13.79 0.82
CA ARG A 55 8.84 14.76 0.08
C ARG A 55 8.22 13.97 -1.06
N ARG A 56 6.87 13.86 -1.07
CA ARG A 56 6.15 13.30 -2.22
C ARG A 56 6.70 13.95 -3.47
N PRO A 57 7.03 13.17 -4.53
CA PRO A 57 7.32 13.77 -5.80
C PRO A 57 6.10 14.66 -6.09
N SER A 58 6.36 15.93 -6.34
CA SER A 58 5.39 16.76 -7.05
C SER A 58 4.90 15.90 -8.21
N GLU A 59 3.60 15.82 -8.41
CA GLU A 59 3.00 15.19 -9.58
C GLU A 59 3.88 15.52 -10.76
N LEU A 60 4.16 14.53 -11.61
CA LEU A 60 4.95 14.73 -12.82
C LEU A 60 4.20 15.79 -13.64
N GLU A 61 4.49 17.05 -13.36
CA GLU A 61 3.94 18.18 -14.06
C GLU A 61 4.73 18.30 -15.36
N ILE A 62 4.37 17.45 -16.32
CA ILE A 62 4.72 17.72 -17.70
C ILE A 62 3.82 18.89 -18.06
N LYS A 63 4.33 20.09 -17.78
CA LYS A 63 3.73 21.30 -18.37
C LYS A 63 3.96 21.16 -19.86
N PRO A 64 2.89 21.13 -20.67
CA PRO A 64 3.08 21.31 -22.09
C PRO A 64 3.83 22.64 -22.24
N ASP A 65 4.97 22.60 -22.89
CA ASP A 65 5.61 23.79 -23.37
C ASP A 65 4.66 24.31 -24.48
N TYR A 66 3.77 25.20 -24.08
CA TYR A 66 2.98 25.96 -25.05
C TYR A 66 3.99 26.87 -25.71
N ALA A 67 4.63 26.37 -26.77
CA ALA A 67 5.44 27.21 -27.62
C ALA A 67 4.59 28.46 -27.91
N GLU A 68 5.11 29.62 -27.50
CA GLU A 68 4.52 30.88 -27.97
C GLU A 68 4.40 30.71 -29.47
N ILE A 69 3.16 30.77 -29.99
CA ILE A 69 2.93 30.67 -31.42
C ILE A 69 3.76 31.81 -32.01
N PRO A 70 4.86 31.51 -32.72
CA PRO A 70 5.65 32.59 -33.29
C PRO A 70 4.69 33.47 -34.09
N ALA A 71 4.91 34.77 -34.09
CA ALA A 71 4.14 35.70 -34.92
C ALA A 71 4.38 35.36 -36.39
N ILE A 72 3.67 34.35 -36.91
CA ILE A 72 3.73 33.91 -38.27
C ILE A 72 2.67 34.68 -39.03
N GLY A 73 3.13 35.69 -39.72
CA GLY A 73 2.34 36.47 -40.67
C GLY A 73 1.49 37.61 -40.05
N HIS A 74 1.04 38.50 -40.92
CA HIS A 74 0.11 39.57 -40.57
C HIS A 74 -1.26 38.96 -40.19
N PRO A 75 -2.01 39.55 -39.24
CA PRO A 75 -3.36 39.12 -38.96
C PRO A 75 -4.21 39.25 -40.25
N GLY A 76 -4.68 38.10 -40.74
CA GLY A 76 -5.57 38.01 -41.89
C GLY A 76 -6.89 37.36 -41.49
N GLN A 77 -7.88 37.49 -42.36
CA GLN A 77 -9.17 36.80 -42.23
C GLN A 77 -9.52 36.11 -43.54
N GLY A 78 -10.06 34.90 -43.45
CA GLY A 78 -10.50 34.11 -44.58
C GLY A 78 -11.53 33.06 -44.17
N ILE A 79 -11.78 32.10 -45.03
CA ILE A 79 -12.59 30.90 -44.74
C ILE A 79 -11.64 29.71 -44.75
N LEU A 80 -11.62 28.92 -43.65
CA LEU A 80 -10.78 27.73 -43.56
C LEU A 80 -11.33 26.61 -44.46
N ARG A 81 -10.57 26.26 -45.49
CA ARG A 81 -10.95 25.24 -46.49
C ARG A 81 -10.17 23.94 -46.29
N LYS A 82 -8.94 24.04 -45.77
CA LYS A 82 -8.05 22.91 -45.68
C LYS A 82 -7.13 22.99 -44.47
N VAL A 83 -6.99 21.88 -43.73
CA VAL A 83 -5.96 21.70 -42.69
C VAL A 83 -5.09 20.50 -43.06
N VAL A 84 -3.77 20.71 -43.05
CA VAL A 84 -2.76 19.67 -43.32
C VAL A 84 -1.91 19.48 -42.10
N PHE A 85 -1.96 18.29 -41.50
CA PHE A 85 -1.06 17.89 -40.42
C PHE A 85 0.15 17.15 -41.02
N SER A 86 1.37 17.57 -40.67
CA SER A 86 2.59 16.95 -41.17
C SER A 86 3.55 16.56 -40.04
N GLY A 87 4.10 15.34 -40.09
CA GLY A 87 5.13 14.84 -39.19
C GLY A 87 6.55 15.37 -39.46
N SER A 88 6.69 16.52 -40.13
CA SER A 88 7.95 17.13 -40.46
C SER A 88 8.08 18.53 -39.86
N PHE A 89 9.29 18.91 -39.40
CA PHE A 89 9.59 20.28 -38.95
C PHE A 89 9.50 21.32 -40.09
N HIS A 90 9.85 20.88 -41.29
CA HIS A 90 9.81 21.71 -42.52
C HIS A 90 9.02 20.94 -43.59
N PRO A 91 7.68 20.94 -43.51
CA PRO A 91 6.87 20.29 -44.55
C PRO A 91 7.10 21.02 -45.86
N LYS A 92 7.39 20.27 -46.94
CA LYS A 92 7.46 20.84 -48.27
C LYS A 92 6.07 21.40 -48.63
N GLU A 93 6.00 22.54 -49.27
CA GLU A 93 4.73 23.13 -49.68
C GLU A 93 3.89 22.21 -50.59
N THR A 94 4.58 21.32 -51.33
CA THR A 94 4.01 20.29 -52.20
C THR A 94 3.73 18.96 -51.50
N ALA A 95 3.94 18.82 -50.16
CA ALA A 95 3.63 17.58 -49.44
C ALA A 95 2.10 17.36 -49.43
N VAL A 96 1.65 16.38 -50.18
CA VAL A 96 0.26 15.94 -50.23
C VAL A 96 0.10 14.88 -49.13
N GLY A 97 -0.68 15.18 -48.11
CA GLY A 97 -1.05 14.20 -47.08
C GLY A 97 -2.10 13.21 -47.61
N LEU A 98 -2.28 12.10 -46.88
CA LEU A 98 -3.40 11.20 -47.17
C LEU A 98 -4.71 11.93 -46.84
N PRO A 99 -5.65 12.06 -47.77
CA PRO A 99 -6.94 12.68 -47.50
C PRO A 99 -7.78 11.75 -46.64
N ILE A 100 -8.02 12.13 -45.37
CA ILE A 100 -8.86 11.37 -44.46
C ILE A 100 -10.32 11.82 -44.52
N TYR A 101 -10.52 13.15 -44.70
CA TYR A 101 -11.79 13.79 -44.93
C TYR A 101 -11.63 14.92 -45.98
N PRO A 102 -12.70 15.32 -46.68
CA PRO A 102 -12.63 16.51 -47.50
C PRO A 102 -12.14 17.72 -46.69
N GLY A 103 -10.99 18.30 -47.10
CA GLY A 103 -10.35 19.41 -46.41
C GLY A 103 -9.45 19.06 -45.25
N LEU A 104 -9.25 17.78 -44.88
CA LEU A 104 -8.30 17.34 -43.85
C LEU A 104 -7.32 16.30 -44.40
N GLU A 105 -6.03 16.62 -44.33
CA GLU A 105 -4.95 15.75 -44.77
C GLU A 105 -3.98 15.49 -43.61
N VAL A 106 -3.47 14.27 -43.54
CA VAL A 106 -2.47 13.88 -42.55
C VAL A 106 -1.28 13.20 -43.25
N ASP A 107 -0.08 13.76 -43.10
CA ASP A 107 1.16 13.24 -43.66
C ASP A 107 2.09 12.78 -42.55
N ARG A 108 2.37 11.49 -42.47
CA ARG A 108 3.32 10.86 -41.54
C ARG A 108 3.11 11.19 -40.05
N VAL A 109 1.86 11.25 -39.60
CA VAL A 109 1.48 11.43 -38.19
C VAL A 109 0.62 10.25 -37.77
N ASP A 110 1.25 9.24 -37.20
CA ASP A 110 0.63 7.92 -36.96
C ASP A 110 -0.61 7.96 -36.08
N LEU A 111 -0.59 8.74 -34.99
CA LEU A 111 -1.71 8.80 -34.07
C LEU A 111 -2.92 9.46 -34.72
N LEU A 112 -2.74 10.55 -35.45
CA LEU A 112 -3.84 11.24 -36.13
C LEU A 112 -4.44 10.40 -37.25
N ASN A 113 -3.63 9.62 -37.97
CA ASN A 113 -4.10 8.70 -39.00
C ASN A 113 -5.06 7.61 -38.50
N ARG A 114 -5.02 7.28 -37.20
CA ARG A 114 -5.84 6.23 -36.58
C ARG A 114 -7.10 6.76 -35.91
N GLU A 115 -7.21 8.08 -35.70
CA GLU A 115 -8.23 8.70 -34.83
C GLU A 115 -9.22 9.56 -35.61
N ASN A 116 -10.04 8.90 -36.43
CA ASN A 116 -11.06 9.54 -37.28
C ASN A 116 -12.06 10.42 -36.52
N ALA A 117 -12.40 10.04 -35.26
CA ALA A 117 -13.38 10.81 -34.47
C ALA A 117 -12.88 12.22 -34.12
N PHE A 118 -11.58 12.36 -33.78
CA PHE A 118 -10.99 13.67 -33.50
C PHE A 118 -10.95 14.54 -34.77
N LEU A 119 -10.49 13.98 -35.87
CA LEU A 119 -10.44 14.69 -37.16
C LEU A 119 -11.82 15.07 -37.65
N GLY A 120 -12.83 14.21 -37.47
CA GLY A 120 -14.22 14.54 -37.75
C GLY A 120 -14.72 15.74 -36.94
N SER A 121 -14.40 15.77 -35.65
CA SER A 121 -14.78 16.90 -34.78
C SER A 121 -14.10 18.22 -35.18
N LEU A 122 -12.84 18.18 -35.63
CA LEU A 122 -12.15 19.37 -36.16
C LEU A 122 -12.81 19.88 -37.46
N ARG A 123 -13.14 18.95 -38.36
CA ARG A 123 -13.87 19.30 -39.62
C ARG A 123 -15.15 20.05 -39.31
N ASP A 124 -16.02 19.47 -38.49
CA ASP A 124 -17.34 19.99 -38.19
C ASP A 124 -17.31 21.33 -37.41
N SER A 125 -16.24 21.50 -36.61
CA SER A 125 -16.07 22.71 -35.80
C SER A 125 -15.46 23.88 -36.55
N TYR A 126 -14.55 23.65 -37.51
CA TYR A 126 -13.71 24.72 -38.07
C TYR A 126 -13.75 24.83 -39.61
N LEU A 127 -13.91 23.74 -40.37
CA LEU A 127 -13.92 23.85 -41.85
C LEU A 127 -15.17 24.59 -42.35
N GLY A 128 -14.95 25.45 -43.33
CA GLY A 128 -16.00 26.31 -43.90
C GLY A 128 -16.36 27.52 -43.04
N LYS A 129 -15.67 27.73 -41.90
CA LYS A 129 -15.91 28.86 -40.99
C LYS A 129 -14.81 29.91 -41.08
N THR A 130 -14.93 30.97 -40.31
CA THR A 130 -13.94 32.05 -40.21
C THR A 130 -12.56 31.51 -39.89
N PHE A 131 -11.59 31.93 -40.67
CA PHE A 131 -10.19 31.57 -40.52
C PHE A 131 -9.38 32.79 -40.09
N ASP A 132 -9.05 32.86 -38.83
CA ASP A 132 -8.26 33.93 -38.22
C ASP A 132 -7.21 33.33 -37.28
N LEU A 133 -6.42 34.19 -36.63
CA LEU A 133 -5.39 33.76 -35.68
C LEU A 133 -5.98 33.03 -34.48
N GLN A 134 -7.20 33.37 -34.05
CA GLN A 134 -7.87 32.70 -32.95
C GLN A 134 -8.20 31.24 -33.31
N THR A 135 -8.74 31.01 -34.51
CA THR A 135 -9.02 29.68 -35.06
C THR A 135 -7.76 28.83 -35.13
N VAL A 136 -6.61 29.41 -35.55
CA VAL A 136 -5.31 28.71 -35.53
C VAL A 136 -4.92 28.28 -34.14
N LYS A 137 -5.05 29.17 -33.13
CA LYS A 137 -4.76 28.85 -31.74
C LYS A 137 -5.66 27.75 -31.21
N GLU A 138 -6.93 27.77 -31.51
CA GLU A 138 -7.91 26.77 -31.07
C GLU A 138 -7.64 25.39 -31.65
N ILE A 139 -7.35 25.30 -32.97
CA ILE A 139 -7.00 24.02 -33.61
C ILE A 139 -5.69 23.46 -33.02
N THR A 140 -4.68 24.32 -32.84
CA THR A 140 -3.40 23.94 -32.24
C THR A 140 -3.57 23.42 -30.81
N ALA A 141 -4.34 24.14 -29.97
CA ALA A 141 -4.64 23.76 -28.60
C ALA A 141 -5.48 22.47 -28.52
N SER A 142 -6.45 22.31 -29.41
CA SER A 142 -7.28 21.10 -29.49
C SER A 142 -6.44 19.88 -29.88
N THR A 143 -5.54 20.04 -30.83
CA THR A 143 -4.58 18.99 -31.25
C THR A 143 -3.66 18.60 -30.08
N LEU A 144 -3.10 19.57 -29.37
CA LEU A 144 -2.28 19.32 -28.20
C LEU A 144 -3.04 18.57 -27.09
N LYS A 145 -4.28 19.02 -26.79
CA LYS A 145 -5.16 18.38 -25.82
C LYS A 145 -5.51 16.94 -26.21
N PHE A 146 -5.70 16.68 -27.49
CA PHE A 146 -5.93 15.34 -28.03
C PHE A 146 -4.73 14.42 -27.74
N TYR A 147 -3.49 14.86 -27.99
CA TYR A 147 -2.30 14.08 -27.67
C TYR A 147 -2.13 13.80 -26.18
N PHE A 148 -2.42 14.78 -25.34
CA PHE A 148 -2.42 14.61 -23.89
C PHE A 148 -3.43 13.56 -23.42
N LYS A 149 -4.65 13.59 -23.98
CA LYS A 149 -5.69 12.61 -23.65
C LYS A 149 -5.28 11.19 -24.04
N ASN A 150 -4.53 11.04 -25.12
CA ASN A 150 -4.03 9.77 -25.64
C ASN A 150 -2.67 9.34 -25.02
N GLU A 151 -2.32 9.91 -23.86
CA GLU A 151 -1.10 9.55 -23.09
C GLU A 151 0.21 9.77 -23.88
N ARG A 152 0.21 10.70 -24.85
CA ARG A 152 1.36 11.14 -25.66
C ARG A 152 1.72 12.59 -25.32
N PRO A 153 2.37 12.86 -24.16
CA PRO A 153 2.57 14.24 -23.68
C PRO A 153 3.67 15.01 -24.41
N LEU A 154 4.51 14.31 -25.14
CA LEU A 154 5.67 14.88 -25.81
C LEU A 154 5.37 14.99 -27.31
N VAL A 155 4.62 16.01 -27.66
CA VAL A 155 4.32 16.39 -29.02
C VAL A 155 4.57 17.88 -29.19
N TYR A 156 5.26 18.22 -30.26
CA TYR A 156 5.41 19.59 -30.69
C TYR A 156 4.38 19.87 -31.77
N VAL A 157 3.45 20.78 -31.51
CA VAL A 157 2.39 21.17 -32.43
C VAL A 157 2.61 22.65 -32.77
N HIS A 158 2.91 22.93 -34.01
CA HIS A 158 3.24 24.28 -34.45
C HIS A 158 2.64 24.57 -35.83
N PRO A 159 1.97 25.71 -36.02
CA PRO A 159 1.56 26.16 -37.34
C PRO A 159 2.82 26.44 -38.20
N SER A 160 3.01 25.69 -39.27
CA SER A 160 4.16 25.84 -40.15
C SER A 160 3.91 26.81 -41.33
N SER A 161 2.64 26.94 -41.71
CA SER A 161 2.20 27.89 -42.75
C SER A 161 0.74 28.24 -42.58
N ILE A 162 0.39 29.51 -42.75
CA ILE A 162 -0.96 30.04 -42.67
C ILE A 162 -1.23 30.84 -43.94
N ASP A 163 -2.14 30.37 -44.77
CA ASP A 163 -2.56 31.04 -45.97
C ASP A 163 -4.05 31.40 -45.86
N TYR A 164 -4.32 32.67 -45.56
CA TYR A 164 -5.66 33.16 -45.36
C TYR A 164 -6.46 33.32 -46.68
N GLU A 165 -5.74 33.57 -47.80
CA GLU A 165 -6.38 33.77 -49.10
C GLU A 165 -6.90 32.45 -49.67
N GLN A 166 -6.08 31.42 -49.64
CA GLN A 166 -6.47 30.07 -50.05
C GLN A 166 -7.27 29.31 -48.98
N GLY A 167 -7.25 29.77 -47.72
CA GLY A 167 -7.90 29.12 -46.59
C GLY A 167 -7.18 27.84 -46.16
N ILE A 168 -5.85 27.80 -46.24
CA ILE A 168 -5.05 26.62 -45.94
C ILE A 168 -4.23 26.82 -44.66
N LEU A 169 -4.41 25.92 -43.67
CA LEU A 169 -3.59 25.85 -42.48
C LEU A 169 -2.71 24.59 -42.51
N ARG A 170 -1.40 24.77 -42.41
CA ARG A 170 -0.42 23.65 -42.24
C ARG A 170 0.07 23.64 -40.83
N ILE A 171 -0.01 22.48 -40.18
CA ILE A 171 0.45 22.26 -38.80
C ILE A 171 1.49 21.15 -38.78
N SER A 172 2.67 21.47 -38.27
CA SER A 172 3.70 20.46 -37.96
C SER A 172 3.37 19.81 -36.63
N VAL A 173 3.28 18.48 -36.62
CA VAL A 173 3.00 17.67 -35.45
C VAL A 173 4.13 16.66 -35.28
N ILE A 174 5.07 16.98 -34.43
CA ILE A 174 6.26 16.14 -34.19
C ILE A 174 6.06 15.36 -32.89
N GLU A 175 5.81 14.08 -33.01
CA GLU A 175 5.76 13.15 -31.87
C GLU A 175 7.18 12.80 -31.45
N ALA A 176 7.62 13.26 -30.27
CA ALA A 176 8.94 12.99 -29.79
C ALA A 176 9.16 11.50 -29.49
N THR A 177 10.29 10.97 -29.95
CA THR A 177 10.75 9.62 -29.63
C THR A 177 11.81 9.64 -28.54
N LEU A 178 11.94 8.54 -27.80
CA LEU A 178 12.98 8.39 -26.79
C LEU A 178 14.35 8.25 -27.46
N ASP A 179 15.28 9.11 -27.11
CA ASP A 179 16.69 9.02 -27.48
C ASP A 179 17.42 8.09 -26.50
N SER A 180 17.50 8.49 -25.24
CA SER A 180 18.28 7.78 -24.23
C SER A 180 17.63 7.86 -22.85
N LYS A 181 18.10 7.03 -21.92
CA LYS A 181 17.71 7.04 -20.51
C LYS A 181 18.94 7.30 -19.65
N LEU A 182 18.83 8.24 -18.72
CA LEU A 182 19.83 8.58 -17.74
C LEU A 182 19.31 8.34 -16.33
N SER A 183 20.19 8.01 -15.39
CA SER A 183 19.90 7.94 -13.96
C SER A 183 20.88 8.83 -13.22
N THR A 184 20.33 9.81 -12.49
CA THR A 184 21.12 10.81 -11.73
C THR A 184 20.72 10.78 -10.26
N GLY A 185 21.69 11.04 -9.37
CA GLY A 185 21.47 11.17 -7.93
C GLY A 185 21.50 9.86 -7.12
N ALA A 186 21.36 8.69 -7.73
CA ALA A 186 21.43 7.40 -7.06
C ALA A 186 22.83 7.11 -6.49
N LYS A 187 22.91 6.74 -5.22
CA LYS A 187 24.14 6.38 -4.48
C LYS A 187 24.15 4.90 -4.09
N TRP A 188 23.02 4.37 -3.62
CA TRP A 188 22.89 3.05 -3.02
C TRP A 188 22.18 2.03 -3.91
N PHE A 189 21.44 2.51 -4.91
CA PHE A 189 20.76 1.65 -5.87
C PHE A 189 21.50 1.65 -7.20
N PRO A 190 21.77 0.47 -7.81
CA PRO A 190 22.50 0.37 -9.07
C PRO A 190 21.74 1.08 -10.20
N LYS A 191 22.45 1.94 -10.96
CA LYS A 191 21.85 2.69 -12.08
C LYS A 191 21.23 1.77 -13.14
N TRP A 192 21.87 0.64 -13.42
CA TRP A 192 21.35 -0.33 -14.39
C TRP A 192 19.97 -0.87 -13.99
N LEU A 193 19.75 -1.15 -12.70
CA LEU A 193 18.48 -1.63 -12.16
C LEU A 193 17.37 -0.59 -12.31
N LEU A 194 17.68 0.67 -11.97
CA LEU A 194 16.77 1.79 -12.08
C LEU A 194 16.34 2.01 -13.53
N LEU A 195 17.31 2.00 -14.47
CA LEU A 195 17.04 2.19 -15.89
C LEU A 195 16.31 0.99 -16.52
N ALA A 196 16.62 -0.25 -16.10
CA ALA A 196 15.91 -1.45 -16.52
C ALA A 196 14.45 -1.47 -16.04
N SER A 197 14.18 -0.77 -14.94
CA SER A 197 12.81 -0.62 -14.41
C SER A 197 11.93 0.29 -15.26
N LEU A 198 12.48 1.07 -16.19
CA LEU A 198 11.71 1.89 -17.11
C LEU A 198 11.48 1.14 -18.43
N ARG A 199 10.20 0.84 -18.76
CA ARG A 199 9.80 0.11 -19.98
C ARG A 199 10.00 0.90 -21.27
N ALA A 200 10.16 2.22 -21.19
CA ALA A 200 10.42 3.05 -22.36
C ALA A 200 11.67 2.57 -23.13
N LYS A 201 11.56 2.44 -24.45
CA LYS A 201 12.63 1.96 -25.33
C LYS A 201 13.07 3.08 -26.28
N ALA A 202 14.37 3.18 -26.54
CA ALA A 202 14.91 4.11 -27.53
C ALA A 202 14.26 3.93 -28.91
N GLY A 203 14.07 5.02 -29.63
CA GLY A 203 13.39 5.05 -30.93
C GLY A 203 11.86 4.94 -30.87
N HIS A 204 11.26 4.73 -29.71
CA HIS A 204 9.80 4.63 -29.55
C HIS A 204 9.23 5.86 -28.86
N HIS A 205 7.95 6.12 -29.11
CA HIS A 205 7.22 7.19 -28.42
C HIS A 205 7.03 6.88 -26.94
N ILE A 206 7.10 7.91 -26.10
CA ILE A 206 6.95 7.80 -24.64
C ILE A 206 5.46 7.78 -24.29
N ASN A 207 5.04 6.68 -23.66
CA ASN A 207 3.71 6.56 -23.07
C ASN A 207 3.75 7.11 -21.63
N ARG A 208 3.01 8.19 -21.37
CA ARG A 208 2.94 8.86 -20.07
C ARG A 208 2.47 7.92 -18.95
N ARG A 209 1.40 7.17 -19.19
CA ARG A 209 0.84 6.23 -18.20
C ARG A 209 1.84 5.13 -17.86
N GLY A 210 2.51 4.55 -18.86
CA GLY A 210 3.53 3.54 -18.66
C GLY A 210 4.70 4.06 -17.82
N LEU A 211 5.20 5.25 -18.15
CA LEU A 211 6.31 5.88 -17.44
C LEU A 211 5.96 6.21 -15.98
N LEU A 212 4.78 6.77 -15.73
CA LEU A 212 4.31 7.07 -14.37
C LEU A 212 4.08 5.81 -13.54
N ASN A 213 3.57 4.74 -14.12
CA ASN A 213 3.45 3.45 -13.43
C ASN A 213 4.83 2.89 -13.06
N ASP A 214 5.82 2.98 -13.96
CA ASP A 214 7.19 2.51 -13.67
C ASP A 214 7.80 3.27 -12.49
N VAL A 215 7.63 4.59 -12.46
CA VAL A 215 8.08 5.43 -11.34
C VAL A 215 7.30 5.14 -10.05
N ALA A 216 6.00 4.92 -10.14
CA ALA A 216 5.18 4.58 -8.98
C ALA A 216 5.61 3.26 -8.33
N ILE A 217 5.98 2.25 -9.14
CA ILE A 217 6.53 0.98 -8.65
C ILE A 217 7.88 1.18 -7.96
N LEU A 218 8.80 1.94 -8.56
CA LEU A 218 10.07 2.26 -7.93
C LEU A 218 9.88 2.97 -6.59
N ASN A 219 8.91 3.89 -6.51
CA ASN A 219 8.61 4.65 -5.29
C ASN A 219 7.82 3.85 -4.22
N GLN A 220 7.49 2.59 -4.47
CA GLN A 220 7.02 1.68 -3.42
C GLN A 220 8.16 1.27 -2.47
N ASN A 221 9.42 1.35 -2.93
CA ASN A 221 10.55 1.13 -2.07
C ASN A 221 10.79 2.38 -1.18
N PRO A 222 10.69 2.25 0.16
CA PRO A 222 10.77 3.40 1.06
C PRO A 222 12.18 4.02 1.15
N PHE A 223 13.20 3.33 0.67
CA PHE A 223 14.60 3.80 0.72
C PHE A 223 14.98 4.65 -0.48
N MET A 224 14.09 4.86 -1.44
CA MET A 224 14.34 5.72 -2.59
C MET A 224 13.10 6.51 -3.00
N GLN A 225 13.35 7.68 -3.53
CA GLN A 225 12.37 8.53 -4.18
C GLN A 225 12.84 8.85 -5.59
N ASN A 226 11.98 8.59 -6.56
CA ASN A 226 12.28 8.78 -7.97
C ASN A 226 11.36 9.82 -8.57
N ALA A 227 11.93 10.70 -9.38
CA ALA A 227 11.23 11.65 -10.22
C ALA A 227 11.78 11.57 -11.64
N VAL A 228 10.94 11.80 -12.64
CA VAL A 228 11.37 11.83 -14.04
C VAL A 228 11.39 13.26 -14.54
N VAL A 229 12.49 13.63 -15.16
CA VAL A 229 12.64 14.87 -15.91
C VAL A 229 12.84 14.51 -17.38
N LEU A 230 12.05 15.11 -18.24
CA LEU A 230 12.20 14.96 -19.67
C LEU A 230 13.07 16.09 -20.21
N ARG A 231 14.16 15.75 -20.89
CA ARG A 231 15.09 16.70 -21.48
C ARG A 231 15.06 16.56 -23.00
N ARG A 232 15.44 17.62 -23.70
CA ARG A 232 15.67 17.55 -25.13
C ARG A 232 16.75 16.50 -25.41
N GLY A 233 16.50 15.64 -26.39
CA GLY A 233 17.47 14.66 -26.88
C GLY A 233 18.56 15.31 -27.76
N GLU A 234 19.49 14.51 -28.20
CA GLU A 234 20.60 14.98 -29.05
C GLU A 234 20.09 15.39 -30.45
N SER A 235 19.13 14.67 -30.98
CA SER A 235 18.53 14.95 -32.28
C SER A 235 17.23 15.74 -32.18
N PRO A 236 16.87 16.60 -33.15
CA PRO A 236 15.58 17.24 -33.20
C PRO A 236 14.42 16.20 -33.21
N GLY A 237 13.39 16.45 -32.42
CA GLY A 237 12.26 15.51 -32.27
C GLY A 237 12.52 14.33 -31.36
N THR A 238 13.63 14.34 -30.63
CA THR A 238 13.93 13.30 -29.64
C THR A 238 13.96 13.84 -28.21
N THR A 239 13.76 12.95 -27.23
CA THR A 239 13.72 13.26 -25.79
C THR A 239 14.54 12.27 -25.00
N THR A 240 15.28 12.76 -24.03
CA THR A 240 16.01 11.95 -23.04
C THR A 240 15.22 11.89 -21.73
N ILE A 241 15.02 10.70 -21.17
CA ILE A 241 14.47 10.50 -19.83
C ILE A 241 15.61 10.57 -18.81
N ASP A 242 15.60 11.55 -17.91
CA ASP A 242 16.47 11.64 -16.75
C ASP A 242 15.70 11.20 -15.50
N LEU A 243 15.97 9.97 -15.02
CA LEU A 243 15.44 9.46 -13.77
C LEU A 243 16.28 10.00 -12.61
N ARG A 244 15.72 10.97 -11.90
CA ARG A 244 16.35 11.55 -10.70
C ARG A 244 15.96 10.73 -9.49
N THR A 245 16.95 10.10 -8.88
CA THR A 245 16.78 9.26 -7.68
C THR A 245 17.42 9.96 -6.50
N GLN A 246 16.65 10.10 -5.43
CA GLN A 246 17.14 10.43 -4.11
C GLN A 246 16.99 9.18 -3.25
N ASP A 247 18.11 8.57 -2.87
CA ASP A 247 18.12 7.34 -2.09
C ASP A 247 18.81 7.54 -0.73
N ALA A 248 18.42 6.73 0.24
CA ALA A 248 19.01 6.64 1.56
C ALA A 248 19.78 5.32 1.70
N PHE A 249 20.62 5.22 2.73
CA PHE A 249 21.27 3.95 3.09
C PHE A 249 20.21 2.86 3.27
N PRO A 250 20.29 1.75 2.53
CA PRO A 250 19.15 0.84 2.40
C PRO A 250 18.96 -0.13 3.58
N ILE A 251 19.61 0.09 4.71
CA ILE A 251 19.44 -0.71 5.93
C ILE A 251 18.90 0.19 7.04
N HIS A 252 17.84 -0.26 7.67
CA HIS A 252 17.24 0.38 8.84
C HIS A 252 17.01 -0.66 9.93
N ALA A 253 17.64 -0.48 11.10
CA ALA A 253 17.40 -1.29 12.28
C ALA A 253 16.48 -0.53 13.24
N TYR A 254 15.65 -1.26 13.98
CA TYR A 254 14.71 -0.70 14.94
C TYR A 254 14.54 -1.62 16.15
N THR A 255 14.05 -1.04 17.23
CA THR A 255 13.61 -1.76 18.42
C THR A 255 12.29 -1.18 18.91
N SER A 256 11.45 -2.01 19.50
CA SER A 256 10.21 -1.57 20.13
C SER A 256 9.96 -2.29 21.46
N LEU A 257 9.18 -1.64 22.30
CA LEU A 257 8.60 -2.19 23.52
C LEU A 257 7.11 -1.94 23.48
N ASP A 258 6.31 -2.96 23.76
CA ASP A 258 4.86 -2.86 23.80
C ASP A 258 4.27 -3.79 24.86
N ASN A 259 3.02 -3.57 25.20
CA ASN A 259 2.25 -4.40 26.16
C ASN A 259 1.12 -5.16 25.47
N THR A 260 1.28 -5.54 24.20
CA THR A 260 0.27 -6.21 23.38
C THR A 260 0.38 -7.73 23.39
N GLY A 261 1.22 -8.30 24.25
CA GLY A 261 1.35 -9.75 24.41
C GLY A 261 0.13 -10.40 25.07
N PRO A 262 -0.09 -11.71 24.81
CA PRO A 262 -1.11 -12.48 25.52
C PRO A 262 -0.82 -12.53 27.03
N GLN A 263 -1.88 -12.54 27.82
CA GLN A 263 -1.75 -12.55 29.29
C GLN A 263 -1.00 -13.79 29.81
N GLN A 264 -1.14 -14.92 29.12
CA GLN A 264 -0.53 -16.20 29.50
C GLN A 264 0.99 -16.21 29.38
N THR A 265 1.56 -15.49 28.41
CA THR A 265 3.00 -15.42 28.14
C THR A 265 3.64 -14.13 28.64
N GLY A 266 2.83 -13.22 29.18
CA GLY A 266 3.21 -11.89 29.64
C GLY A 266 2.90 -10.80 28.60
N PRO A 267 2.21 -9.73 29.03
CA PRO A 267 1.78 -8.69 28.12
C PRO A 267 2.93 -7.85 27.56
N LEU A 268 3.97 -7.64 28.33
CA LEU A 268 5.11 -6.81 27.93
C LEU A 268 6.06 -7.58 27.02
N ARG A 269 6.26 -7.06 25.82
CA ARG A 269 7.12 -7.65 24.79
C ARG A 269 8.15 -6.63 24.31
N TRP A 270 9.29 -7.13 23.87
CA TRP A 270 10.28 -6.37 23.14
C TRP A 270 10.49 -6.96 21.75
N THR A 271 10.87 -6.11 20.85
CA THR A 271 11.13 -6.49 19.46
C THR A 271 12.41 -5.81 18.98
N ILE A 272 13.20 -6.54 18.22
CA ILE A 272 14.31 -6.01 17.43
C ILE A 272 14.14 -6.44 15.98
N GLY A 273 14.41 -5.55 15.06
CA GLY A 273 14.26 -5.87 13.65
C GLY A 273 15.15 -5.03 12.75
N ALA A 274 15.27 -5.49 11.52
CA ALA A 274 16.01 -4.80 10.48
C ALA A 274 15.28 -4.92 9.12
N ASN A 275 15.35 -3.84 8.34
CA ASN A 275 14.85 -3.77 6.98
C ASN A 275 16.00 -3.49 6.04
N TRP A 276 16.13 -4.27 4.97
CA TRP A 276 17.10 -4.07 3.90
C TRP A 276 16.37 -3.77 2.58
N GLY A 277 16.37 -2.49 2.18
CA GLY A 277 15.58 -1.97 1.05
C GLY A 277 16.16 -2.24 -0.34
N ASN A 278 17.37 -2.76 -0.44
CA ASN A 278 17.98 -3.18 -1.70
C ASN A 278 18.54 -4.60 -1.58
N ALA A 279 17.68 -5.50 -1.08
CA ALA A 279 18.04 -6.87 -0.83
C ALA A 279 18.56 -7.54 -2.10
N PHE A 280 19.71 -8.19 -1.96
CA PHE A 280 20.42 -8.88 -3.05
C PHE A 280 20.76 -7.97 -4.25
N PHE A 281 20.75 -6.64 -4.07
CA PHE A 281 20.96 -5.63 -5.12
C PHE A 281 19.94 -5.69 -6.28
N LEU A 282 18.77 -6.27 -6.02
CA LEU A 282 17.67 -6.44 -6.99
C LEU A 282 16.51 -5.45 -6.74
N GLY A 283 16.70 -4.45 -5.87
CA GLY A 283 15.65 -3.48 -5.52
C GLY A 283 14.52 -4.04 -4.65
N GLY A 284 14.61 -5.31 -4.24
CA GLY A 284 13.68 -5.94 -3.32
C GLY A 284 13.89 -5.48 -1.88
N GLN A 285 12.88 -5.69 -1.05
CA GLN A 285 12.91 -5.39 0.38
C GLN A 285 12.91 -6.70 1.17
N LEU A 286 13.87 -6.86 2.08
CA LEU A 286 13.94 -7.94 3.05
C LEU A 286 13.77 -7.35 4.44
N SER A 287 12.84 -7.88 5.21
CA SER A 287 12.63 -7.52 6.61
C SER A 287 12.77 -8.74 7.49
N TYR A 288 13.46 -8.60 8.61
CA TYR A 288 13.53 -9.62 9.65
C TYR A 288 13.22 -9.00 11.00
N GLN A 289 12.51 -9.75 11.84
CA GLN A 289 12.10 -9.33 13.16
C GLN A 289 12.15 -10.50 14.13
N TYR A 290 12.67 -10.23 15.33
CA TYR A 290 12.60 -11.10 16.49
C TYR A 290 11.85 -10.38 17.60
N SER A 291 10.83 -11.04 18.18
CA SER A 291 10.02 -10.52 19.26
C SER A 291 9.88 -11.56 20.38
N ALA A 292 9.97 -11.13 21.63
CA ALA A 292 9.83 -12.03 22.76
C ALA A 292 9.19 -11.33 23.97
N PRO A 293 8.57 -12.07 24.89
CA PRO A 293 8.11 -11.54 26.16
C PRO A 293 9.29 -11.00 26.98
N PHE A 294 9.05 -9.93 27.73
CA PHE A 294 10.10 -9.31 28.54
C PHE A 294 10.45 -10.13 29.79
N GLN A 295 9.46 -10.75 30.41
CA GLN A 295 9.64 -11.49 31.66
C GLN A 295 10.29 -12.86 31.46
N ASN A 296 9.90 -13.57 30.41
CA ASN A 296 10.49 -14.86 30.06
C ASN A 296 10.70 -14.93 28.54
N VAL A 297 11.92 -14.61 28.13
CA VAL A 297 12.29 -14.50 26.70
C VAL A 297 12.06 -15.79 25.92
N LEU A 298 12.10 -16.95 26.58
CA LEU A 298 11.94 -18.26 25.95
C LEU A 298 10.48 -18.75 25.94
N SER A 299 9.56 -18.10 26.66
CA SER A 299 8.19 -18.58 26.77
C SER A 299 7.42 -18.51 25.44
N GLN A 300 7.65 -17.47 24.65
CA GLN A 300 7.04 -17.31 23.32
C GLN A 300 7.85 -16.38 22.42
N PRO A 301 9.08 -16.76 22.02
CA PRO A 301 9.79 -16.01 20.99
C PRO A 301 9.11 -16.20 19.62
N VAL A 302 9.03 -15.12 18.88
CA VAL A 302 8.48 -15.09 17.51
C VAL A 302 9.54 -14.52 16.56
N GLN A 303 9.84 -15.24 15.52
CA GLN A 303 10.68 -14.79 14.42
C GLN A 303 9.82 -14.61 13.18
N SER A 304 10.01 -13.51 12.48
CA SER A 304 9.34 -13.31 11.21
C SER A 304 10.27 -12.70 10.17
N MET A 305 10.07 -13.11 8.94
CA MET A 305 10.83 -12.64 7.79
C MET A 305 9.86 -12.37 6.64
N SER A 306 10.09 -11.29 5.93
CA SER A 306 9.37 -11.01 4.69
C SER A 306 10.33 -10.51 3.62
N TYR A 307 10.11 -10.97 2.41
CA TYR A 307 10.81 -10.50 1.21
C TYR A 307 9.79 -10.06 0.18
N SER A 308 9.95 -8.90 -0.42
CA SER A 308 9.12 -8.44 -1.52
C SER A 308 9.98 -7.81 -2.60
N THR A 309 9.64 -8.07 -3.87
CA THR A 309 10.38 -7.53 -5.01
C THR A 309 9.45 -7.25 -6.18
N PRO A 310 9.62 -6.09 -6.86
CA PRO A 310 8.96 -5.86 -8.13
C PRO A 310 9.58 -6.74 -9.22
N LEU A 311 8.73 -7.39 -10.00
CA LEU A 311 9.15 -8.23 -11.13
C LEU A 311 9.30 -7.38 -12.40
N PRO A 312 10.08 -7.84 -13.40
CA PRO A 312 10.32 -7.07 -14.64
C PRO A 312 9.03 -6.65 -15.37
N TRP A 313 8.00 -7.47 -15.31
CA TRP A 313 6.67 -7.19 -15.90
C TRP A 313 5.72 -6.39 -15.02
N LYS A 314 6.27 -5.78 -13.92
CA LYS A 314 5.57 -4.84 -13.02
C LYS A 314 4.53 -5.46 -12.09
N HIS A 315 4.56 -6.75 -11.91
CA HIS A 315 3.89 -7.40 -10.78
C HIS A 315 4.83 -7.43 -9.58
N ILE A 316 4.30 -7.76 -8.42
CA ILE A 316 5.07 -7.82 -7.18
C ILE A 316 5.00 -9.24 -6.66
N PHE A 317 6.16 -9.82 -6.37
CA PHE A 317 6.25 -11.07 -5.64
C PHE A 317 6.61 -10.77 -4.19
N ALA A 318 5.91 -11.41 -3.25
CA ALA A 318 6.24 -11.35 -1.83
C ALA A 318 6.26 -12.76 -1.24
N LEU A 319 7.18 -12.98 -0.32
CA LEU A 319 7.28 -14.19 0.48
C LEU A 319 7.31 -13.77 1.94
N TYR A 320 6.43 -14.34 2.73
CA TYR A 320 6.39 -14.16 4.16
C TYR A 320 6.64 -15.49 4.86
N GLY A 321 7.36 -15.46 5.98
CA GLY A 321 7.57 -16.60 6.86
C GLY A 321 7.57 -16.17 8.31
N SER A 322 7.02 -17.01 9.19
CA SER A 322 7.12 -16.84 10.64
C SER A 322 7.32 -18.18 11.34
N TYR A 323 8.00 -18.11 12.47
CA TYR A 323 8.19 -19.25 13.35
C TYR A 323 8.10 -18.77 14.80
N SER A 324 7.34 -19.48 15.61
CA SER A 324 7.24 -19.23 17.05
C SER A 324 7.26 -20.54 17.83
N THR A 325 7.84 -20.50 19.02
CA THR A 325 7.70 -21.55 20.01
C THR A 325 6.89 -21.03 21.18
N THR A 326 6.19 -21.91 21.86
CA THR A 326 5.49 -21.59 23.11
C THR A 326 5.93 -22.58 24.16
N ASP A 327 6.35 -22.07 25.31
CA ASP A 327 6.65 -22.86 26.51
C ASP A 327 6.24 -22.02 27.72
N THR A 328 5.03 -22.28 28.22
CA THR A 328 4.46 -21.52 29.33
C THR A 328 3.66 -22.43 30.25
N SER A 329 3.63 -22.09 31.52
CA SER A 329 2.86 -22.81 32.54
C SER A 329 1.94 -21.86 33.27
N ILE A 330 0.66 -22.25 33.38
CA ILE A 330 -0.35 -21.52 34.10
C ILE A 330 -0.69 -22.31 35.37
N SER A 331 -0.53 -21.68 36.53
CA SER A 331 -0.97 -22.27 37.80
C SER A 331 -2.48 -22.15 37.92
N THR A 332 -3.16 -23.27 38.12
CA THR A 332 -4.62 -23.34 38.30
C THR A 332 -5.00 -23.46 39.77
N GLY A 333 -4.16 -22.96 40.69
CA GLY A 333 -4.37 -23.02 42.13
C GLY A 333 -4.28 -24.44 42.65
N SER A 334 -5.27 -24.90 43.43
CA SER A 334 -5.29 -26.24 44.00
C SER A 334 -5.42 -27.39 42.98
N ALA A 335 -5.76 -27.10 41.75
CA ALA A 335 -5.87 -28.07 40.64
C ALA A 335 -4.55 -28.38 39.93
N GLY A 336 -3.44 -27.74 40.35
CA GLY A 336 -2.10 -27.98 39.80
C GLY A 336 -1.66 -26.94 38.79
N SER A 337 -0.76 -27.31 37.88
CA SER A 337 -0.32 -26.45 36.75
C SER A 337 -0.64 -27.10 35.43
N VAL A 338 -1.03 -26.27 34.46
CA VAL A 338 -1.18 -26.65 33.05
C VAL A 338 -0.05 -25.97 32.28
N SER A 339 0.78 -26.76 31.62
CA SER A 339 1.85 -26.25 30.75
C SER A 339 1.43 -26.38 29.29
N TYR A 340 1.69 -25.33 28.51
CA TYR A 340 1.52 -25.31 27.06
C TYR A 340 2.90 -25.30 26.42
N SER A 341 3.15 -26.23 25.52
CA SER A 341 4.41 -26.31 24.80
C SER A 341 4.19 -26.65 23.33
N GLY A 342 5.06 -26.20 22.47
CA GLY A 342 5.01 -26.51 21.05
C GLY A 342 5.59 -25.43 20.16
N TYR A 343 5.30 -25.55 18.86
CA TYR A 343 5.70 -24.56 17.87
C TYR A 343 4.60 -24.30 16.84
N GLN A 344 4.72 -23.16 16.20
CA GLN A 344 3.93 -22.78 15.04
C GLN A 344 4.86 -22.24 13.96
N GLY A 345 4.61 -22.61 12.71
CA GLY A 345 5.34 -22.11 11.55
C GLY A 345 4.39 -21.73 10.43
N GLN A 346 4.78 -20.74 9.64
CA GLN A 346 4.01 -20.29 8.48
C GLN A 346 4.94 -19.90 7.35
N VAL A 347 4.54 -20.23 6.11
CA VAL A 347 5.13 -19.72 4.86
C VAL A 347 4.00 -19.32 3.92
N SER A 348 4.09 -18.10 3.39
CA SER A 348 3.01 -17.48 2.61
C SER A 348 3.56 -16.72 1.41
N PRO A 349 3.65 -17.35 0.22
CA PRO A 349 3.93 -16.64 -1.03
C PRO A 349 2.70 -15.83 -1.48
N ARG A 350 2.96 -14.65 -2.04
CA ARG A 350 1.96 -13.76 -2.64
C ARG A 350 2.45 -13.23 -3.97
N TYR A 351 1.55 -13.14 -4.92
CA TYR A 351 1.76 -12.57 -6.24
C TYR A 351 0.71 -11.50 -6.50
N THR A 352 1.14 -10.24 -6.57
CA THR A 352 0.26 -9.09 -6.73
C THR A 352 0.33 -8.56 -8.14
N ILE A 353 -0.83 -8.38 -8.75
CA ILE A 353 -1.06 -7.87 -10.09
C ILE A 353 -1.72 -6.49 -9.98
N PRO A 354 -0.95 -5.39 -10.09
CA PRO A 354 -1.52 -4.06 -10.12
C PRO A 354 -2.36 -3.87 -11.39
N ILE A 355 -3.55 -3.32 -11.23
CA ILE A 355 -4.48 -3.09 -12.33
C ILE A 355 -4.52 -1.59 -12.68
N GLY A 356 -4.41 -1.27 -13.95
CA GLY A 356 -4.59 0.08 -14.42
C GLY A 356 -3.47 1.05 -14.02
N LYS A 357 -3.83 2.18 -13.38
CA LYS A 357 -2.90 3.22 -12.92
C LYS A 357 -2.45 2.95 -11.49
N MET A 358 -1.14 2.87 -11.27
CA MET A 358 -0.55 2.72 -9.94
C MET A 358 -0.33 4.07 -9.23
N TYR A 359 -0.82 5.14 -9.79
CA TYR A 359 -0.73 6.50 -9.28
C TYR A 359 -2.08 7.21 -9.37
N GLY A 360 -2.23 8.30 -8.61
CA GLY A 360 -3.44 9.13 -8.65
C GLY A 360 -4.44 8.80 -7.54
N LYS A 361 -5.71 9.08 -7.83
CA LYS A 361 -6.78 9.03 -6.82
C LYS A 361 -7.35 7.63 -6.59
N PHE A 362 -7.22 6.72 -7.56
CA PHE A 362 -7.72 5.35 -7.47
C PHE A 362 -6.65 4.36 -7.93
N THR A 363 -6.32 3.42 -7.06
CA THR A 363 -5.40 2.32 -7.32
C THR A 363 -6.04 1.02 -6.90
N HIS A 364 -5.82 -0.05 -7.66
CA HIS A 364 -6.35 -1.36 -7.32
C HIS A 364 -5.46 -2.49 -7.84
N GLU A 365 -5.59 -3.65 -7.21
CA GLU A 365 -4.75 -4.80 -7.49
C GLU A 365 -5.47 -6.10 -7.18
N ILE A 366 -5.02 -7.18 -7.80
CA ILE A 366 -5.39 -8.56 -7.48
C ILE A 366 -4.19 -9.21 -6.80
N ALA A 367 -4.41 -9.88 -5.69
CA ALA A 367 -3.43 -10.69 -4.98
C ALA A 367 -3.80 -12.17 -5.11
N LEU A 368 -2.83 -13.00 -5.47
CA LEU A 368 -2.96 -14.45 -5.51
C LEU A 368 -1.86 -15.06 -4.65
N GLY A 369 -2.15 -16.17 -4.00
CA GLY A 369 -1.14 -16.79 -3.14
C GLY A 369 -1.56 -18.11 -2.55
N ALA A 370 -0.74 -18.59 -1.64
CA ALA A 370 -1.00 -19.77 -0.83
C ALA A 370 -0.47 -19.56 0.58
N ASP A 371 -1.04 -20.24 1.55
CA ASP A 371 -0.51 -20.33 2.91
C ASP A 371 -0.25 -21.80 3.23
N TRP A 372 0.90 -22.03 3.82
CA TRP A 372 1.20 -23.25 4.53
C TRP A 372 1.54 -22.90 5.98
N LYS A 373 0.72 -23.43 6.91
CA LYS A 373 0.89 -23.25 8.34
C LYS A 373 1.00 -24.62 9.01
N THR A 374 1.87 -24.74 9.98
CA THR A 374 2.01 -25.96 10.78
C THR A 374 1.94 -25.61 12.27
N SER A 375 1.31 -26.45 13.07
CA SER A 375 1.17 -26.26 14.50
C SER A 375 1.18 -27.61 15.21
N ASN A 376 1.91 -27.68 16.36
CA ASN A 376 1.93 -28.86 17.22
C ASN A 376 1.80 -28.49 18.71
N LEU A 377 1.01 -27.48 19.02
CA LEU A 377 0.77 -27.10 20.42
C LEU A 377 0.13 -28.25 21.20
N TYR A 378 0.68 -28.58 22.35
CA TYR A 378 0.16 -29.59 23.29
C TYR A 378 0.16 -29.06 24.72
N PHE A 379 -0.69 -29.65 25.57
CA PHE A 379 -0.68 -29.31 26.99
C PHE A 379 -0.21 -30.49 27.83
N ILE A 380 0.42 -30.14 28.97
CA ILE A 380 0.83 -31.05 30.01
C ILE A 380 0.03 -30.70 31.26
N GLN A 381 -0.75 -31.65 31.78
CA GLN A 381 -1.56 -31.48 32.99
C GLN A 381 -1.17 -32.59 33.99
N GLY A 382 -0.79 -32.22 35.20
CA GLY A 382 -0.39 -33.19 36.21
C GLY A 382 0.80 -34.07 35.81
N GLY A 383 1.70 -33.57 34.95
CA GLY A 383 2.84 -34.33 34.43
C GLY A 383 2.51 -35.26 33.24
N ASN A 384 1.25 -35.39 32.87
CA ASN A 384 0.87 -36.20 31.72
C ASN A 384 0.66 -35.30 30.49
N GLN A 385 1.36 -35.65 29.41
CA GLN A 385 1.14 -34.99 28.13
C GLN A 385 -0.20 -35.45 27.53
N VAL A 386 -1.12 -34.49 27.29
CA VAL A 386 -2.30 -34.75 26.51
C VAL A 386 -1.84 -34.91 25.07
N PRO A 387 -2.13 -36.02 24.39
CA PRO A 387 -1.71 -36.23 23.02
C PRO A 387 -2.20 -35.08 22.16
N SER A 388 -1.29 -34.40 21.46
CA SER A 388 -1.63 -33.41 20.47
C SER A 388 -1.23 -33.93 19.09
N ASN A 389 -2.09 -33.73 18.12
CA ASN A 389 -1.70 -33.97 16.74
C ASN A 389 -1.13 -32.69 16.15
N GLN A 390 -0.07 -32.86 15.39
CA GLN A 390 0.41 -31.82 14.52
C GLN A 390 -0.60 -31.63 13.38
N THR A 391 -1.04 -30.40 13.15
CA THR A 391 -1.93 -30.04 12.06
C THR A 391 -1.22 -29.13 11.08
N ASP A 392 -1.49 -29.32 9.79
CA ASP A 392 -1.05 -28.46 8.72
C ASP A 392 -2.26 -27.81 8.06
N VAL A 393 -2.23 -26.50 7.90
CA VAL A 393 -3.17 -25.77 7.05
C VAL A 393 -2.47 -25.48 5.73
N ALA A 394 -3.05 -25.96 4.63
CA ALA A 394 -2.61 -25.65 3.28
C ALA A 394 -3.79 -25.06 2.51
N GLN A 395 -3.70 -23.80 2.14
CA GLN A 395 -4.81 -23.08 1.52
C GLN A 395 -4.35 -22.17 0.38
N ALA A 396 -5.18 -22.04 -0.65
CA ALA A 396 -5.06 -21.05 -1.69
C ALA A 396 -5.67 -19.73 -1.22
N VAL A 397 -5.12 -18.61 -1.69
CA VAL A 397 -5.57 -17.26 -1.34
C VAL A 397 -5.79 -16.46 -2.61
N GLY A 398 -6.93 -15.77 -2.70
CA GLY A 398 -7.25 -14.82 -3.76
C GLY A 398 -7.83 -13.55 -3.16
N GLY A 399 -7.33 -12.40 -3.59
CA GLY A 399 -7.77 -11.12 -3.02
C GLY A 399 -7.92 -10.01 -4.06
N TYR A 400 -8.76 -9.04 -3.75
CA TYR A 400 -8.90 -7.78 -4.46
C TYR A 400 -8.77 -6.63 -3.47
N HIS A 401 -7.82 -5.74 -3.76
CA HIS A 401 -7.53 -4.58 -2.93
C HIS A 401 -7.69 -3.32 -3.74
N CYS A 402 -8.30 -2.29 -3.16
CA CYS A 402 -8.37 -0.99 -3.80
C CYS A 402 -8.28 0.16 -2.78
N VAL A 403 -7.73 1.27 -3.24
CA VAL A 403 -7.63 2.51 -2.48
C VAL A 403 -8.13 3.66 -3.34
N ARG A 404 -9.03 4.47 -2.79
CA ARG A 404 -9.55 5.68 -3.40
C ARG A 404 -9.27 6.89 -2.51
N LYS A 405 -8.66 7.93 -3.10
CA LYS A 405 -8.46 9.24 -2.47
C LYS A 405 -9.45 10.23 -3.05
N ASP A 406 -10.10 11.00 -2.21
CA ASP A 406 -11.01 12.08 -2.60
C ASP A 406 -10.65 13.39 -1.87
N SER A 407 -11.46 14.43 -2.03
CA SER A 407 -11.24 15.74 -1.39
C SER A 407 -11.41 15.70 0.14
N TRP A 408 -12.14 14.73 0.64
CA TRP A 408 -12.44 14.58 2.07
C TRP A 408 -11.51 13.61 2.79
N GLY A 409 -10.74 12.79 2.04
CA GLY A 409 -9.85 11.81 2.65
C GLY A 409 -9.53 10.61 1.77
N SER A 410 -9.50 9.42 2.37
CA SER A 410 -9.17 8.18 1.67
C SER A 410 -10.05 7.02 2.12
N SER A 411 -10.40 6.16 1.16
CA SER A 411 -11.08 4.89 1.41
C SER A 411 -10.23 3.73 0.95
N GLY A 412 -10.25 2.63 1.70
CA GLY A 412 -9.61 1.39 1.33
C GLY A 412 -10.61 0.24 1.45
N ILE A 413 -10.53 -0.71 0.52
CA ILE A 413 -11.28 -1.97 0.53
C ILE A 413 -10.28 -3.09 0.27
N GLN A 414 -10.30 -4.10 1.12
CA GLN A 414 -9.58 -5.34 0.94
C GLN A 414 -10.56 -6.49 1.11
N LEU A 415 -10.66 -7.33 0.10
CA LEU A 415 -11.49 -8.54 0.08
C LEU A 415 -10.57 -9.72 -0.23
N ASP A 416 -10.48 -10.68 0.67
CA ASP A 416 -9.66 -11.88 0.51
C ASP A 416 -10.52 -13.13 0.71
N GLY A 417 -10.28 -14.15 -0.11
CA GLY A 417 -10.87 -15.47 -0.01
C GLY A 417 -9.80 -16.52 0.21
N TYR A 418 -10.08 -17.48 1.07
CA TYR A 418 -9.19 -18.55 1.48
C TYR A 418 -9.88 -19.89 1.26
N TRP A 419 -9.21 -20.80 0.58
CA TRP A 419 -9.74 -22.13 0.31
C TRP A 419 -8.71 -23.21 0.62
N SER A 420 -9.05 -24.07 1.55
CA SER A 420 -8.31 -25.30 1.82
C SER A 420 -9.05 -26.48 1.17
N PRO A 421 -8.43 -27.20 0.23
CA PRO A 421 -9.05 -28.39 -0.36
C PRO A 421 -9.05 -29.60 0.57
N GLY A 422 -8.19 -29.60 1.60
CA GLY A 422 -7.90 -30.78 2.41
C GLY A 422 -7.03 -31.80 1.67
N GLY A 423 -6.33 -32.66 2.42
CA GLY A 423 -5.55 -33.76 1.87
C GLY A 423 -4.23 -33.38 1.16
N VAL A 424 -3.79 -32.13 1.28
CA VAL A 424 -2.53 -31.66 0.66
C VAL A 424 -1.30 -32.30 1.34
N THR A 425 -1.38 -32.49 2.65
CA THR A 425 -0.38 -33.23 3.44
C THR A 425 -1.08 -34.29 4.27
N SER A 426 -0.33 -35.24 4.83
CA SER A 426 -0.89 -36.27 5.74
C SER A 426 -1.50 -35.66 7.02
N ARG A 427 -1.22 -34.38 7.34
CA ARG A 427 -1.71 -33.64 8.49
C ARG A 427 -2.73 -32.56 8.12
N ASN A 428 -2.98 -32.34 6.83
CA ASN A 428 -4.05 -31.51 6.30
C ASN A 428 -5.26 -32.37 5.97
N THR A 429 -5.75 -33.16 6.92
CA THR A 429 -6.88 -34.07 6.77
C THR A 429 -7.95 -33.77 7.81
N THR A 430 -9.20 -34.04 7.48
CA THR A 430 -10.32 -33.87 8.42
C THR A 430 -10.07 -34.67 9.70
N GLN A 431 -9.53 -35.88 9.60
CA GLN A 431 -9.21 -36.71 10.77
C GLN A 431 -8.16 -36.04 11.68
N ALA A 432 -7.08 -35.46 11.10
CA ALA A 432 -6.06 -34.76 11.86
C ALA A 432 -6.63 -33.51 12.56
N PHE A 433 -7.52 -32.78 11.89
CA PHE A 433 -8.17 -31.59 12.46
C PHE A 433 -9.16 -31.96 13.56
N GLN A 434 -9.98 -32.97 13.34
CA GLN A 434 -10.98 -33.45 14.30
C GLN A 434 -10.37 -34.06 15.55
N TYR A 435 -9.12 -34.50 15.48
CA TYR A 435 -8.40 -34.92 16.67
C TYR A 435 -8.12 -33.74 17.64
N VAL A 436 -7.94 -32.54 17.10
CA VAL A 436 -7.75 -31.30 17.88
C VAL A 436 -9.10 -30.67 18.25
N ASP A 437 -10.01 -30.54 17.28
CA ASP A 437 -11.38 -30.05 17.45
C ASP A 437 -12.35 -30.84 16.58
N PRO A 438 -13.24 -31.66 17.18
CA PRO A 438 -14.14 -32.55 16.44
C PRO A 438 -15.06 -31.87 15.43
N ARG A 439 -15.21 -30.54 15.52
CA ARG A 439 -16.08 -29.72 14.67
C ARG A 439 -15.43 -29.31 13.36
N THR A 440 -14.10 -29.37 13.27
CA THR A 440 -13.33 -28.83 12.14
C THR A 440 -13.25 -29.82 10.98
N GLN A 441 -13.14 -29.27 9.77
CA GLN A 441 -12.93 -30.00 8.55
C GLN A 441 -11.73 -29.44 7.79
N ALA A 442 -11.00 -30.29 7.05
CA ALA A 442 -9.85 -29.84 6.28
C ALA A 442 -10.25 -29.12 4.97
N ASN A 443 -11.44 -29.45 4.45
CA ASN A 443 -12.00 -28.73 3.30
C ASN A 443 -12.92 -27.62 3.82
N TYR A 444 -12.47 -26.39 3.65
CA TYR A 444 -13.22 -25.20 4.04
C TYR A 444 -12.95 -24.03 3.10
N PHE A 445 -13.86 -23.08 3.13
CA PHE A 445 -13.70 -21.78 2.53
C PHE A 445 -14.07 -20.71 3.57
N TYR A 446 -13.30 -19.63 3.60
CA TYR A 446 -13.72 -18.41 4.29
C TYR A 446 -13.27 -17.17 3.53
N GLY A 447 -13.96 -16.07 3.76
CA GLY A 447 -13.66 -14.78 3.19
C GLY A 447 -13.53 -13.70 4.27
N THR A 448 -12.63 -12.76 4.04
CA THR A 448 -12.47 -11.58 4.90
C THR A 448 -12.71 -10.31 4.11
N LEU A 449 -13.42 -9.37 4.72
CA LEU A 449 -13.63 -8.02 4.20
C LEU A 449 -13.06 -7.02 5.18
N ARG A 450 -12.15 -6.17 4.71
CA ARG A 450 -11.63 -5.04 5.48
C ARG A 450 -11.97 -3.74 4.77
N LEU A 451 -12.58 -2.82 5.51
CA LEU A 451 -12.93 -1.49 5.06
C LEU A 451 -12.20 -0.47 5.93
N GLN A 452 -11.68 0.55 5.29
CA GLN A 452 -11.07 1.68 5.96
C GLN A 452 -11.58 2.97 5.35
N ARG A 453 -11.96 3.94 6.18
CA ARG A 453 -12.26 5.30 5.76
C ARG A 453 -11.62 6.30 6.71
N GLU A 454 -10.82 7.21 6.15
CA GLU A 454 -10.31 8.37 6.85
C GLU A 454 -10.97 9.62 6.25
N ASN A 455 -11.70 10.37 7.06
CA ASN A 455 -12.25 11.68 6.70
C ASN A 455 -11.45 12.78 7.38
N LYS A 456 -11.05 13.79 6.62
CA LYS A 456 -10.36 14.98 7.11
C LYS A 456 -11.38 16.10 7.26
N PHE A 457 -11.41 16.71 8.43
CA PHE A 457 -12.27 17.84 8.75
C PHE A 457 -11.47 19.16 8.81
N PRO A 458 -12.14 20.30 8.81
CA PRO A 458 -11.50 21.57 9.13
C PRO A 458 -10.73 21.50 10.45
N LEU A 459 -9.75 22.39 10.62
CA LEU A 459 -8.87 22.46 11.80
C LEU A 459 -7.96 21.23 11.99
N ASP A 460 -7.65 20.49 10.93
CA ASP A 460 -6.80 19.27 10.95
C ASP A 460 -7.31 18.13 11.86
N CYS A 461 -8.60 18.13 12.20
CA CYS A 461 -9.25 16.97 12.80
C CYS A 461 -9.45 15.86 11.76
N SER A 462 -9.49 14.61 12.20
CA SER A 462 -9.89 13.49 11.32
C SER A 462 -10.71 12.44 12.03
N LEU A 463 -11.58 11.76 11.27
CA LEU A 463 -12.32 10.59 11.70
C LEU A 463 -11.81 9.38 10.92
N LEU A 464 -11.35 8.38 11.64
CA LEU A 464 -10.95 7.09 11.09
C LEU A 464 -12.02 6.07 11.44
N ALA A 465 -12.55 5.38 10.42
CA ALA A 465 -13.42 4.23 10.57
C ALA A 465 -12.75 2.99 9.99
N LEU A 466 -12.64 1.94 10.79
CA LEU A 466 -12.11 0.63 10.40
C LEU A 466 -13.20 -0.41 10.60
N PHE A 467 -13.28 -1.37 9.70
CA PHE A 467 -14.16 -2.53 9.79
C PHE A 467 -13.43 -3.75 9.26
N THR A 468 -13.51 -4.86 9.97
CA THR A 468 -13.03 -6.17 9.53
C THR A 468 -14.12 -7.20 9.79
N GLY A 469 -14.52 -7.92 8.75
CA GLY A 469 -15.49 -9.01 8.84
C GLY A 469 -14.94 -10.30 8.26
N GLN A 470 -15.38 -11.43 8.80
CA GLN A 470 -15.06 -12.78 8.32
C GLN A 470 -16.34 -13.60 8.22
N LEU A 471 -16.49 -14.32 7.12
CA LEU A 471 -17.55 -15.32 6.92
C LEU A 471 -16.90 -16.66 6.54
N ALA A 472 -17.39 -17.73 7.12
CA ALA A 472 -16.85 -19.07 6.92
C ALA A 472 -17.93 -20.06 6.49
N SER A 473 -17.54 -21.06 5.71
CA SER A 473 -18.44 -22.13 5.22
C SER A 473 -18.71 -23.22 6.26
N THR A 474 -17.81 -23.39 7.22
CA THR A 474 -17.85 -24.41 8.28
C THR A 474 -16.99 -23.97 9.47
N SER A 475 -16.99 -24.73 10.55
CA SER A 475 -16.08 -24.49 11.67
C SER A 475 -14.63 -24.57 11.21
N LEU A 476 -13.85 -23.55 11.55
CA LEU A 476 -12.48 -23.36 11.12
C LEU A 476 -11.47 -23.88 12.16
N PRO A 477 -10.29 -24.35 11.73
CA PRO A 477 -9.18 -24.57 12.65
C PRO A 477 -8.87 -23.28 13.41
N SER A 478 -8.39 -23.39 14.65
CA SER A 478 -8.15 -22.25 15.54
C SER A 478 -7.21 -21.19 14.95
N THR A 479 -6.31 -21.60 14.06
CA THR A 479 -5.40 -20.70 13.34
C THR A 479 -6.10 -19.79 12.31
N GLU A 480 -7.33 -20.16 11.88
CA GLU A 480 -8.11 -19.44 10.87
C GLU A 480 -9.34 -18.73 11.47
N GLN A 481 -9.65 -18.95 12.73
CA GLN A 481 -10.76 -18.28 13.41
C GLN A 481 -10.53 -16.79 13.59
N LEU A 482 -11.58 -15.99 13.50
CA LEU A 482 -11.55 -14.57 13.84
C LEU A 482 -11.39 -14.42 15.35
N SER A 483 -10.41 -13.64 15.77
CA SER A 483 -10.21 -13.30 17.19
C SER A 483 -10.53 -11.84 17.46
N ILE A 484 -11.18 -11.55 18.60
CA ILE A 484 -11.46 -10.20 19.06
C ILE A 484 -10.99 -10.01 20.51
N GLY A 485 -10.74 -8.75 20.88
CA GLY A 485 -10.13 -8.33 22.13
C GLY A 485 -8.69 -7.87 21.95
N GLY A 486 -8.31 -6.86 22.73
CA GLY A 486 -6.99 -6.26 22.74
C GLY A 486 -6.81 -5.15 21.70
N TYR A 487 -5.57 -4.75 21.57
CA TYR A 487 -5.12 -3.60 20.81
C TYR A 487 -5.54 -3.58 19.34
N GLY A 488 -5.55 -4.73 18.67
CA GLY A 488 -5.80 -4.84 17.22
C GLY A 488 -7.29 -4.92 16.85
N SER A 489 -8.21 -4.99 17.82
CA SER A 489 -9.64 -5.16 17.54
C SER A 489 -10.54 -4.37 18.50
N VAL A 490 -10.72 -4.82 19.74
CA VAL A 490 -11.54 -4.15 20.75
C VAL A 490 -10.69 -3.86 21.98
N ARG A 491 -10.31 -2.61 22.15
CA ARG A 491 -9.46 -2.13 23.26
C ARG A 491 -10.22 -2.12 24.59
N GLY A 492 -9.49 -2.30 25.68
CA GLY A 492 -10.07 -2.46 27.03
C GLY A 492 -10.16 -3.91 27.48
N TYR A 493 -9.95 -4.86 26.57
CA TYR A 493 -9.94 -6.30 26.86
C TYR A 493 -8.56 -6.90 26.66
N SER A 494 -8.32 -8.08 27.23
CA SER A 494 -7.12 -8.87 26.98
C SER A 494 -7.00 -9.23 25.49
N GLN A 495 -5.76 -9.41 25.05
CA GLN A 495 -5.48 -9.76 23.66
C GLN A 495 -6.11 -11.12 23.31
N GLN A 496 -6.87 -11.18 22.21
CA GLN A 496 -7.49 -12.39 21.68
C GLN A 496 -8.34 -13.14 22.70
N ILE A 497 -9.21 -12.43 23.42
CA ILE A 497 -10.02 -13.02 24.49
C ILE A 497 -11.18 -13.90 23.96
N LEU A 498 -11.69 -13.62 22.75
CA LEU A 498 -12.77 -14.37 22.11
C LEU A 498 -12.39 -14.78 20.69
N PHE A 499 -12.86 -15.95 20.29
CA PHE A 499 -12.65 -16.54 18.98
C PHE A 499 -13.98 -17.00 18.38
N GLY A 500 -14.07 -16.99 17.05
CA GLY A 500 -15.21 -17.54 16.31
C GLY A 500 -14.87 -17.83 14.87
N ASP A 501 -15.67 -18.68 14.23
CA ASP A 501 -15.47 -19.04 12.83
C ASP A 501 -15.80 -17.87 11.91
N GLN A 502 -16.76 -17.06 12.30
CA GLN A 502 -17.23 -15.87 11.59
C GLN A 502 -17.54 -14.73 12.55
N GLY A 503 -17.67 -13.52 12.03
CA GLY A 503 -17.96 -12.35 12.85
C GLY A 503 -17.37 -11.08 12.25
N PHE A 504 -17.31 -10.04 13.06
CA PHE A 504 -16.71 -8.77 12.67
C PHE A 504 -16.25 -7.97 13.88
N TYR A 505 -15.37 -7.03 13.62
CA TYR A 505 -15.05 -5.94 14.55
C TYR A 505 -14.86 -4.63 13.79
N GLY A 506 -15.06 -3.54 14.47
CA GLY A 506 -14.91 -2.20 13.92
C GLY A 506 -14.48 -1.20 14.98
N THR A 507 -13.83 -0.15 14.49
CA THR A 507 -13.29 0.95 15.28
C THR A 507 -13.68 2.28 14.65
N LEU A 508 -14.13 3.21 15.48
CA LEU A 508 -14.26 4.62 15.13
C LEU A 508 -13.29 5.43 15.99
N GLU A 509 -12.39 6.20 15.36
CA GLU A 509 -11.45 7.07 16.06
C GLU A 509 -11.64 8.52 15.61
N LEU A 510 -11.81 9.42 16.56
CA LEU A 510 -11.81 10.85 16.34
C LEU A 510 -10.46 11.43 16.79
N HIS A 511 -9.72 11.99 15.85
CA HIS A 511 -8.40 12.57 16.09
C HIS A 511 -8.49 14.08 16.20
N THR A 512 -7.79 14.64 17.19
CA THR A 512 -7.64 16.09 17.34
C THR A 512 -6.66 16.64 16.29
N PRO A 513 -6.59 17.98 16.14
CA PRO A 513 -5.48 18.61 15.46
C PRO A 513 -4.15 18.16 16.05
N SER A 514 -3.11 18.21 15.23
CA SER A 514 -1.77 17.87 15.71
C SER A 514 -1.02 19.10 16.18
N TRP A 515 -0.31 18.95 17.31
CA TRP A 515 0.57 19.97 17.88
C TRP A 515 2.03 19.54 17.72
N SER A 516 2.93 20.53 17.77
CA SER A 516 4.37 20.32 17.83
C SER A 516 4.91 21.06 19.05
N PHE A 517 5.71 20.36 19.86
CA PHE A 517 6.39 20.94 21.02
C PHE A 517 7.76 21.53 20.67
N LEU A 518 8.41 20.98 19.62
CA LEU A 518 9.76 21.35 19.22
C LEU A 518 9.79 22.34 18.04
N GLY A 519 8.63 22.61 17.44
CA GLY A 519 8.51 23.51 16.29
C GLY A 519 9.24 23.05 15.03
N ALA A 520 9.35 23.94 14.07
CA ALA A 520 10.06 23.67 12.81
C ALA A 520 11.58 23.75 12.98
N GLY A 521 12.33 22.93 12.24
CA GLY A 521 13.78 23.02 12.18
C GLY A 521 14.25 24.30 11.49
N LYS A 522 15.49 24.75 11.77
CA LYS A 522 16.08 25.99 11.22
C LYS A 522 15.96 26.13 9.70
N ASN A 523 15.96 25.00 8.95
CA ASN A 523 15.91 24.97 7.48
C ASN A 523 14.67 24.24 6.94
N SER A 524 13.63 24.02 7.74
CA SER A 524 12.43 23.26 7.35
C SER A 524 11.17 23.97 7.83
N LYS A 525 10.15 24.01 6.98
CA LYS A 525 8.81 24.48 7.35
C LYS A 525 8.00 23.38 8.07
N THR A 526 8.48 22.13 8.09
CA THR A 526 7.80 21.02 8.74
C THR A 526 8.23 20.91 10.20
N PRO A 527 7.29 20.73 11.15
CA PRO A 527 7.60 20.50 12.56
C PRO A 527 8.50 19.26 12.73
N ARG A 528 9.38 19.30 13.76
CA ARG A 528 10.27 18.19 14.10
C ARG A 528 9.55 17.03 14.77
N ASP A 529 8.49 17.35 15.48
CA ASP A 529 7.66 16.40 16.21
C ASP A 529 6.19 16.65 15.93
N ARG A 530 5.39 15.67 16.25
CA ARG A 530 3.95 15.73 16.12
C ARG A 530 3.30 14.97 17.28
N PHE A 531 2.38 15.64 17.95
CA PHE A 531 1.54 15.08 19.01
C PHE A 531 0.08 15.29 18.67
N TYR A 532 -0.76 14.29 18.92
CA TYR A 532 -2.22 14.44 18.87
C TYR A 532 -2.88 13.45 19.82
N LEU A 533 -4.10 13.78 20.21
CA LEU A 533 -4.98 12.94 21.01
C LEU A 533 -6.05 12.34 20.13
N LEU A 534 -6.62 11.23 20.60
CA LEU A 534 -7.78 10.63 19.97
C LEU A 534 -8.75 10.06 21.02
N SER A 535 -10.01 9.96 20.64
CA SER A 535 -11.00 9.14 21.32
C SER A 535 -11.45 8.02 20.39
N PHE A 536 -11.83 6.89 20.95
CA PHE A 536 -12.25 5.74 20.17
C PHE A 536 -13.45 5.01 20.76
N TRP A 537 -14.17 4.34 19.88
CA TRP A 537 -15.17 3.35 20.17
C TRP A 537 -14.94 2.13 19.32
N ASP A 538 -14.79 0.98 19.98
CA ASP A 538 -14.54 -0.33 19.37
C ASP A 538 -15.73 -1.25 19.68
N TYR A 539 -16.12 -2.05 18.69
CA TYR A 539 -17.13 -3.09 18.81
C TYR A 539 -16.69 -4.34 18.08
N GLY A 540 -16.95 -5.51 18.65
CA GLY A 540 -16.66 -6.78 18.00
C GLY A 540 -17.65 -7.85 18.38
N LEU A 541 -17.93 -8.74 17.42
CA LEU A 541 -18.81 -9.89 17.56
C LEU A 541 -18.17 -11.08 16.87
N VAL A 542 -18.16 -12.22 17.54
CA VAL A 542 -17.75 -13.50 16.97
C VAL A 542 -18.86 -14.53 17.12
N ASN A 543 -18.95 -15.41 16.14
CA ASN A 543 -19.92 -16.50 16.13
C ASN A 543 -19.22 -17.82 15.77
N THR A 544 -19.54 -18.87 16.52
CA THR A 544 -19.11 -20.25 16.30
C THR A 544 -20.22 -20.99 15.55
N ILE A 545 -19.91 -21.55 14.38
CA ILE A 545 -20.90 -22.21 13.51
C ILE A 545 -21.47 -23.46 14.17
N GLN A 546 -20.63 -24.22 14.86
CA GLN A 546 -21.04 -25.44 15.60
C GLN A 546 -20.61 -25.30 17.07
N PRO A 547 -21.37 -24.60 17.92
CA PRO A 547 -21.03 -24.47 19.34
C PRO A 547 -21.07 -25.80 20.04
N LEU A 548 -20.26 -25.98 21.10
CA LEU A 548 -20.36 -27.13 21.98
C LEU A 548 -21.70 -27.06 22.75
N PRO A 549 -22.29 -28.21 23.10
CA PRO A 549 -23.52 -28.23 23.86
C PRO A 549 -23.41 -27.41 25.16
N GLY A 550 -24.32 -26.49 25.38
CA GLY A 550 -24.32 -25.59 26.52
C GLY A 550 -23.59 -24.27 26.37
N ASN A 551 -22.84 -24.06 25.25
CA ASN A 551 -22.20 -22.79 24.97
C ASN A 551 -23.05 -21.93 24.04
N ASP A 552 -23.02 -20.63 24.26
CA ASP A 552 -23.64 -19.66 23.34
C ASP A 552 -22.85 -19.62 22.02
N PRO A 553 -23.54 -19.59 20.87
CA PRO A 553 -22.84 -19.51 19.58
C PRO A 553 -22.21 -18.16 19.32
N THR A 554 -22.65 -17.09 20.00
CA THR A 554 -22.32 -15.71 19.67
C THR A 554 -21.88 -14.94 20.90
N TYR A 555 -20.71 -14.31 20.80
CA TYR A 555 -20.18 -13.41 21.82
C TYR A 555 -19.89 -12.05 21.24
N ALA A 556 -20.17 -11.00 22.00
CA ALA A 556 -19.89 -9.61 21.62
C ALA A 556 -19.18 -8.87 22.75
N ILE A 557 -18.30 -7.96 22.36
CA ILE A 557 -17.60 -7.05 23.28
C ILE A 557 -17.55 -5.65 22.69
N THR A 558 -17.55 -4.65 23.54
CA THR A 558 -17.39 -3.23 23.13
C THR A 558 -16.57 -2.46 24.15
N GLY A 559 -15.75 -1.57 23.65
CA GLY A 559 -14.88 -0.72 24.46
C GLY A 559 -14.84 0.71 23.95
N VAL A 560 -14.61 1.63 24.86
CA VAL A 560 -14.39 3.05 24.56
C VAL A 560 -13.10 3.50 25.21
N GLY A 561 -12.54 4.59 24.73
CA GLY A 561 -11.33 5.11 25.37
C GLY A 561 -10.72 6.31 24.68
N PHE A 562 -9.52 6.62 25.14
CA PHE A 562 -8.73 7.74 24.69
C PHE A 562 -7.32 7.25 24.35
N GLY A 563 -6.67 7.95 23.43
CA GLY A 563 -5.30 7.64 23.07
C GLY A 563 -4.48 8.90 22.82
N ALA A 564 -3.17 8.73 22.89
CA ALA A 564 -2.18 9.73 22.55
C ALA A 564 -1.17 9.15 21.55
N ARG A 565 -0.74 9.99 20.64
CA ARG A 565 0.27 9.67 19.62
C ARG A 565 1.35 10.74 19.62
N TYR A 566 2.59 10.32 19.63
CA TYR A 566 3.74 11.21 19.52
C TYR A 566 4.75 10.65 18.54
N THR A 567 5.24 11.49 17.64
CA THR A 567 6.30 11.13 16.70
C THR A 567 7.38 12.22 16.71
N LEU A 568 8.65 11.79 16.77
CA LEU A 568 9.80 12.67 16.67
C LEU A 568 10.61 12.31 15.43
N GLY A 569 10.41 13.08 14.39
CA GLY A 569 11.02 12.81 13.09
C GLY A 569 10.73 11.38 12.61
N ALA A 570 11.80 10.70 12.14
CA ALA A 570 11.78 9.33 11.69
C ALA A 570 12.19 8.32 12.77
N ASN A 571 12.63 8.80 13.94
CA ASN A 571 13.44 7.98 14.83
C ASN A 571 12.66 7.49 16.04
N LEU A 572 11.57 8.15 16.42
CA LEU A 572 10.79 7.79 17.59
C LEU A 572 9.30 7.93 17.30
N SER A 573 8.56 6.88 17.63
CA SER A 573 7.09 6.89 17.61
C SER A 573 6.57 6.29 18.92
N MET A 574 5.62 6.97 19.55
CA MET A 574 5.02 6.58 20.82
C MET A 574 3.50 6.53 20.67
N ARG A 575 2.90 5.52 21.26
CA ARG A 575 1.46 5.31 21.27
C ARG A 575 1.01 4.87 22.66
N CYS A 576 -0.06 5.49 23.15
CA CYS A 576 -0.70 5.12 24.41
C CYS A 576 -2.20 5.11 24.20
N ASP A 577 -2.87 4.01 24.55
CA ASP A 577 -4.31 3.88 24.52
C ASP A 577 -4.80 3.42 25.89
N LEU A 578 -5.85 4.07 26.41
CA LEU A 578 -6.58 3.69 27.61
C LEU A 578 -7.99 3.25 27.19
N GLY A 579 -8.24 1.96 27.24
CA GLY A 579 -9.52 1.35 26.87
C GLY A 579 -10.30 0.91 28.09
N PHE A 580 -11.59 1.15 28.08
CA PHE A 580 -12.54 0.78 29.11
C PHE A 580 -13.54 -0.23 28.53
N PRO A 581 -13.60 -1.46 29.06
CA PRO A 581 -14.59 -2.44 28.62
C PRO A 581 -15.98 -2.02 29.08
N LEU A 582 -16.97 -2.12 28.19
CA LEU A 582 -18.37 -1.78 28.50
C LEU A 582 -19.24 -3.03 28.66
N MET A 583 -18.76 -4.19 28.26
CA MET A 583 -19.43 -5.48 28.41
C MET A 583 -18.50 -6.47 29.09
N ASN A 584 -19.03 -7.31 29.96
CA ASN A 584 -18.31 -8.48 30.44
C ASN A 584 -18.56 -9.62 29.45
N PRO A 585 -17.51 -10.18 28.80
CA PRO A 585 -17.68 -11.40 28.06
C PRO A 585 -18.07 -12.48 29.09
N ASN A 586 -19.32 -12.98 29.05
CA ASN A 586 -19.68 -14.17 29.79
C ASN A 586 -18.95 -15.34 29.12
N VAL A 587 -17.68 -15.51 29.43
CA VAL A 587 -16.93 -16.70 29.09
C VAL A 587 -17.24 -17.67 30.24
N GLY A 588 -18.19 -18.59 29.99
CA GLY A 588 -18.53 -19.65 30.93
C GLY A 588 -17.37 -20.62 31.17
#